data_c8eaac3df3609d961b9f6f8f9ed5272c
#
_entry.id   c8eaac3df3609d961b9f6f8f9ed5272c
#
_cell.length_a   1.000
_cell.length_b   1.000
_cell.length_c   1.000
_cell.angle_alpha   90.00
_cell.angle_beta   90.00
_cell.angle_gamma   90.00
#
_symmetry.space_group_name_H-M   'P 1'
#
loop_
_entity.id
_entity.type
_entity.pdbx_description
1 polymer ?
#
loop_
_entity_poly.entity_id
_entity_poly.type
_entity_poly.pdbx_seq_one_letter_code
_entity_poly.pdbx_strand_id
1 'polypeptide(L)'
;MKFGRTSQSICEQLGMDILAIYGLIGGLVSTAVMTLTEIPSWRKWHLFGVFEWHENQIITRKLFSISYEEKEIIHIKGILFFHFLNGILVGIAFLFSSFINDIISLLLLGMLYGFTVWIVTLIPIHKPITGLSPWNHPLGKWPVVASLEGHLVYGFILGFTIFTFLNTS
;
A
#
# COMPACT_ATOMS: atom_id res chain seq x y z
N MET A 1 -9.89 -31.23 34.13
CA MET A 1 -10.13 -31.13 32.70
C MET A 1 -9.85 -29.72 32.16
N LYS A 2 -8.57 -29.43 31.86
CA LYS A 2 -8.14 -28.12 31.30
C LYS A 2 -7.36 -28.26 29.97
N PHE A 3 -7.33 -29.48 29.39
CA PHE A 3 -6.51 -29.76 28.19
C PHE A 3 -7.13 -29.29 26.85
N GLY A 4 -8.44 -29.06 26.78
CA GLY A 4 -9.09 -28.68 25.50
C GLY A 4 -8.96 -27.21 25.07
N ARG A 5 -8.75 -26.28 26.01
CA ARG A 5 -8.62 -24.85 25.71
C ARG A 5 -7.25 -24.45 25.16
N THR A 6 -6.20 -25.16 25.51
CA THR A 6 -4.83 -24.85 25.06
C THR A 6 -4.58 -25.25 23.60
N SER A 7 -5.12 -26.38 23.13
CA SER A 7 -4.93 -26.80 21.71
C SER A 7 -5.72 -25.94 20.74
N GLN A 8 -6.95 -25.54 21.09
CA GLN A 8 -7.78 -24.67 20.26
C GLN A 8 -7.17 -23.27 20.13
N SER A 9 -6.66 -22.70 21.22
CA SER A 9 -5.99 -21.41 21.21
C SER A 9 -4.69 -21.42 20.39
N ILE A 10 -3.94 -22.52 20.41
CA ILE A 10 -2.73 -22.68 19.59
C ILE A 10 -3.07 -22.78 18.10
N CYS A 11 -4.12 -23.53 17.72
CA CYS A 11 -4.56 -23.63 16.33
C CYS A 11 -5.09 -22.30 15.80
N GLU A 12 -5.85 -21.55 16.60
CA GLU A 12 -6.32 -20.21 16.23
C GLU A 12 -5.16 -19.22 16.07
N GLN A 13 -4.16 -19.28 16.93
CA GLN A 13 -2.96 -18.44 16.86
C GLN A 13 -2.10 -18.77 15.63
N LEU A 14 -1.86 -20.06 15.36
CA LEU A 14 -1.17 -20.52 14.14
C LEU A 14 -1.89 -20.07 12.87
N GLY A 15 -3.23 -20.12 12.85
CA GLY A 15 -4.03 -19.62 11.73
C GLY A 15 -3.85 -18.11 11.52
N MET A 16 -3.85 -17.31 12.58
CA MET A 16 -3.62 -15.86 12.49
C MET A 16 -2.19 -15.53 12.02
N ASP A 17 -1.18 -16.27 12.49
CA ASP A 17 0.22 -16.04 12.08
C ASP A 17 0.41 -16.33 10.58
N ILE A 18 -0.18 -17.40 10.06
CA ILE A 18 -0.16 -17.74 8.62
C ILE A 18 -0.86 -16.66 7.79
N LEU A 19 -2.03 -16.20 8.23
CA LEU A 19 -2.76 -15.13 7.56
C LEU A 19 -1.94 -13.83 7.53
N ALA A 20 -1.27 -13.48 8.63
CA ALA A 20 -0.41 -12.30 8.68
C ALA A 20 0.75 -12.40 7.67
N ILE A 21 1.35 -13.58 7.50
CA ILE A 21 2.38 -13.85 6.49
C ILE A 21 1.81 -13.66 5.07
N TYR A 22 0.60 -14.15 4.80
CA TYR A 22 -0.05 -13.95 3.49
C TYR A 22 -0.31 -12.47 3.19
N GLY A 23 -0.74 -11.69 4.20
CA GLY A 23 -0.90 -10.24 4.08
C GLY A 23 0.40 -9.51 3.83
N LEU A 24 1.48 -9.92 4.51
CA LEU A 24 2.81 -9.37 4.31
C LEU A 24 3.31 -9.62 2.89
N ILE A 25 3.26 -10.87 2.42
CA ILE A 25 3.72 -11.23 1.07
C ILE A 25 2.81 -10.59 0.02
N GLY A 26 1.49 -10.65 0.21
CA GLY A 26 0.53 -10.01 -0.68
C GLY A 26 0.75 -8.51 -0.79
N GLY A 27 0.94 -7.81 0.33
CA GLY A 27 1.26 -6.40 0.37
C GLY A 27 2.58 -6.06 -0.33
N LEU A 28 3.62 -6.88 -0.12
CA LEU A 28 4.92 -6.71 -0.76
C LEU A 28 4.82 -6.85 -2.29
N VAL A 29 4.18 -7.92 -2.77
CA VAL A 29 4.00 -8.19 -4.22
C VAL A 29 3.15 -7.10 -4.86
N SER A 30 2.03 -6.73 -4.22
CA SER A 30 1.13 -5.68 -4.72
C SER A 30 1.83 -4.33 -4.83
N THR A 31 2.63 -3.96 -3.83
CA THR A 31 3.43 -2.74 -3.86
C THR A 31 4.47 -2.76 -4.96
N ALA A 32 5.14 -3.90 -5.18
CA ALA A 32 6.11 -4.04 -6.27
C ALA A 32 5.45 -3.82 -7.64
N VAL A 33 4.27 -4.41 -7.89
CA VAL A 33 3.53 -4.21 -9.14
C VAL A 33 3.02 -2.78 -9.26
N MET A 34 2.45 -2.19 -8.20
CA MET A 34 2.04 -0.79 -8.16
C MET A 34 3.21 0.14 -8.51
N THR A 35 4.39 -0.08 -7.92
CA THR A 35 5.60 0.68 -8.23
C THR A 35 5.93 0.67 -9.72
N LEU A 36 5.77 -0.48 -10.40
CA LEU A 36 6.00 -0.58 -11.84
C LEU A 36 5.01 0.27 -12.65
N THR A 37 3.75 0.37 -12.23
CA THR A 37 2.75 1.22 -12.90
C THR A 37 2.99 2.72 -12.67
N GLU A 38 3.67 3.09 -11.59
CA GLU A 38 4.00 4.47 -11.25
C GLU A 38 5.24 4.99 -12.01
N ILE A 39 6.14 4.11 -12.49
CA ILE A 39 7.38 4.48 -13.19
C ILE A 39 7.15 5.44 -14.38
N PRO A 40 6.14 5.25 -15.26
CA PRO A 40 5.89 6.20 -16.35
C PRO A 40 5.59 7.62 -15.87
N SER A 41 4.77 7.75 -14.83
CA SER A 41 4.43 9.04 -14.21
C SER A 41 5.66 9.68 -13.56
N TRP A 42 6.45 8.90 -12.83
CA TRP A 42 7.71 9.35 -12.24
C TRP A 42 8.73 9.80 -13.30
N ARG A 43 8.89 9.05 -14.39
CA ARG A 43 9.79 9.44 -15.49
C ARG A 43 9.39 10.74 -16.16
N LYS A 44 8.09 11.02 -16.26
CA LYS A 44 7.58 12.21 -16.93
C LYS A 44 7.55 13.45 -16.02
N TRP A 45 7.21 13.28 -14.76
CA TRP A 45 6.91 14.40 -13.85
C TRP A 45 7.66 14.33 -12.51
N HIS A 46 8.60 13.40 -12.37
CA HIS A 46 9.37 13.15 -11.15
C HIS A 46 8.46 12.93 -9.94
N LEU A 47 8.86 13.42 -8.77
CA LEU A 47 8.08 13.27 -7.52
C LEU A 47 6.70 13.89 -7.57
N PHE A 48 6.51 14.95 -8.37
CA PHE A 48 5.20 15.58 -8.52
C PHE A 48 4.18 14.72 -9.28
N GLY A 49 4.63 13.70 -10.01
CA GLY A 49 3.78 12.79 -10.76
C GLY A 49 3.30 11.59 -9.95
N VAL A 50 3.87 11.34 -8.75
CA VAL A 50 3.56 10.18 -7.91
C VAL A 50 3.40 10.65 -6.46
N PHE A 51 2.16 10.74 -5.99
CA PHE A 51 1.84 11.31 -4.69
C PHE A 51 2.50 10.57 -3.53
N GLU A 52 2.45 9.24 -3.53
CA GLU A 52 3.00 8.38 -2.50
C GLU A 52 4.52 8.55 -2.38
N TRP A 53 5.21 8.72 -3.50
CA TRP A 53 6.66 8.94 -3.51
C TRP A 53 7.02 10.34 -3.01
N HIS A 54 6.22 11.34 -3.35
CA HIS A 54 6.39 12.71 -2.85
C HIS A 54 6.18 12.77 -1.33
N GLU A 55 5.13 12.14 -0.82
CA GLU A 55 4.87 12.02 0.62
C GLU A 55 6.03 11.32 1.34
N ASN A 56 6.47 10.16 0.83
CA ASN A 56 7.55 9.38 1.40
C ASN A 56 8.89 10.13 1.36
N GLN A 57 9.14 10.95 0.35
CA GLN A 57 10.30 11.85 0.31
C GLN A 57 10.27 12.86 1.47
N ILE A 58 9.11 13.46 1.73
CA ILE A 58 8.97 14.44 2.81
C ILE A 58 9.09 13.78 4.18
N ILE A 59 8.49 12.60 4.36
CA ILE A 59 8.60 11.79 5.58
C ILE A 59 10.07 11.42 5.82
N THR A 60 10.75 10.92 4.80
CA THR A 60 12.18 10.57 4.88
C THR A 60 13.01 11.76 5.36
N ARG A 61 12.83 12.93 4.77
CA ARG A 61 13.56 14.14 5.16
C ARG A 61 13.29 14.56 6.60
N LYS A 62 12.03 14.53 7.02
CA LYS A 62 11.65 14.89 8.40
C LYS A 62 12.23 13.93 9.42
N LEU A 63 12.17 12.62 9.18
CA LEU A 63 12.64 11.61 10.14
C LEU A 63 14.17 11.59 10.27
N PHE A 64 14.88 11.79 9.18
CA PHE A 64 16.35 11.78 9.19
C PHE A 64 16.96 13.17 9.36
N SER A 65 16.16 14.19 9.69
CA SER A 65 16.61 15.58 9.92
C SER A 65 17.51 16.11 8.79
N ILE A 66 17.18 15.77 7.53
CA ILE A 66 17.97 16.15 6.37
C ILE A 66 17.87 17.65 6.15
N SER A 67 19.03 18.33 6.06
CA SER A 67 19.15 19.78 5.95
C SER A 67 18.35 20.36 4.77
N TYR A 68 17.91 21.61 4.94
CA TYR A 68 17.17 22.34 3.91
C TYR A 68 17.97 22.57 2.62
N GLU A 69 19.30 22.62 2.73
CA GLU A 69 20.20 22.78 1.59
C GLU A 69 20.24 21.56 0.66
N GLU A 70 19.86 20.38 1.16
CA GLU A 70 19.75 19.13 0.37
C GLU A 70 18.35 18.90 -0.22
N LYS A 71 17.52 19.92 -0.34
CA LYS A 71 16.13 19.80 -0.80
C LYS A 71 15.94 19.20 -2.19
N GLU A 72 16.93 19.35 -3.06
CA GLU A 72 16.88 18.84 -4.43
C GLU A 72 17.27 17.37 -4.53
N ILE A 73 17.86 16.79 -3.48
CA ILE A 73 18.32 15.41 -3.49
C ILE A 73 17.12 14.47 -3.29
N ILE A 74 16.93 13.56 -4.24
CA ILE A 74 15.91 12.50 -4.15
C ILE A 74 16.46 11.35 -3.31
N HIS A 75 15.81 11.07 -2.17
CA HIS A 75 16.19 9.99 -1.27
C HIS A 75 15.47 8.68 -1.63
N ILE A 76 15.80 8.11 -2.79
CA ILE A 76 15.10 6.96 -3.37
C ILE A 76 15.02 5.76 -2.40
N LYS A 77 16.08 5.51 -1.60
CA LYS A 77 16.06 4.42 -0.61
C LYS A 77 15.01 4.64 0.48
N GLY A 78 14.88 5.86 0.97
CA GLY A 78 13.86 6.22 1.96
C GLY A 78 12.45 6.18 1.37
N ILE A 79 12.28 6.69 0.15
CA ILE A 79 11.02 6.63 -0.58
C ILE A 79 10.55 5.18 -0.70
N LEU A 80 11.39 4.30 -1.24
CA LEU A 80 11.05 2.89 -1.42
C LEU A 80 10.82 2.20 -0.09
N PHE A 81 11.63 2.46 0.93
CA PHE A 81 11.44 1.88 2.26
C PHE A 81 10.03 2.18 2.80
N PHE A 82 9.62 3.44 2.83
CA PHE A 82 8.29 3.81 3.32
C PHE A 82 7.17 3.34 2.41
N HIS A 83 7.37 3.34 1.09
CA HIS A 83 6.39 2.84 0.12
C HIS A 83 6.09 1.36 0.36
N PHE A 84 7.13 0.53 0.47
CA PHE A 84 6.96 -0.90 0.74
C PHE A 84 6.46 -1.18 2.16
N LEU A 85 6.92 -0.44 3.15
CA LEU A 85 6.43 -0.57 4.52
C LEU A 85 4.92 -0.29 4.60
N ASN A 86 4.47 0.81 4.01
CA ASN A 86 3.06 1.16 3.95
C ASN A 86 2.24 0.09 3.22
N GLY A 87 2.73 -0.38 2.07
CA GLY A 87 2.04 -1.42 1.31
C GLY A 87 1.93 -2.76 2.07
N ILE A 88 2.96 -3.16 2.81
CA ILE A 88 2.92 -4.34 3.67
C ILE A 88 1.89 -4.18 4.79
N LEU A 89 1.88 -3.04 5.50
CA LEU A 89 0.93 -2.78 6.58
C LEU A 89 -0.52 -2.77 6.07
N VAL A 90 -0.76 -2.15 4.91
CA VAL A 90 -2.06 -2.14 4.23
C VAL A 90 -2.45 -3.55 3.78
N GLY A 91 -1.51 -4.37 3.28
CA GLY A 91 -1.74 -5.77 2.92
C GLY A 91 -2.14 -6.64 4.11
N ILE A 92 -1.48 -6.48 5.25
CA ILE A 92 -1.85 -7.18 6.50
C ILE A 92 -3.25 -6.74 6.96
N ALA A 93 -3.57 -5.45 6.89
CA ALA A 93 -4.87 -4.93 7.29
C ALA A 93 -6.01 -5.47 6.40
N PHE A 94 -5.76 -5.73 5.12
CA PHE A 94 -6.74 -6.32 4.20
C PHE A 94 -7.24 -7.68 4.67
N LEU A 95 -6.39 -8.51 5.27
CA LEU A 95 -6.75 -9.86 5.72
C LEU A 95 -7.80 -9.88 6.81
N PHE A 96 -7.85 -8.87 7.68
CA PHE A 96 -8.88 -8.77 8.71
C PHE A 96 -10.27 -8.52 8.13
N SER A 97 -10.37 -8.15 6.84
CA SER A 97 -11.65 -7.94 6.12
C SER A 97 -12.02 -9.10 5.18
N SER A 98 -11.12 -10.07 4.92
CA SER A 98 -11.30 -11.10 3.88
C SER A 98 -11.68 -12.46 4.46
N PHE A 99 -12.97 -12.67 4.72
CA PHE A 99 -13.54 -14.01 4.99
C PHE A 99 -14.12 -14.67 3.73
N ILE A 100 -13.66 -14.26 2.54
CA ILE A 100 -14.23 -14.62 1.25
C ILE A 100 -13.24 -15.54 0.52
N ASN A 101 -13.73 -16.71 0.04
CA ASN A 101 -12.90 -17.71 -0.65
C ASN A 101 -13.16 -17.75 -2.18
N ASP A 102 -14.02 -16.88 -2.71
CA ASP A 102 -14.31 -16.80 -4.14
C ASP A 102 -13.39 -15.78 -4.84
N ILE A 103 -12.78 -16.19 -5.98
CA ILE A 103 -11.82 -15.33 -6.68
C ILE A 103 -12.40 -14.01 -7.14
N ILE A 104 -13.60 -14.01 -7.72
CA ILE A 104 -14.24 -12.80 -8.26
C ILE A 104 -14.50 -11.84 -7.11
N SER A 105 -15.03 -12.34 -6.01
CA SER A 105 -15.33 -11.55 -4.80
C SER A 105 -14.05 -11.01 -4.18
N LEU A 106 -12.96 -11.78 -4.12
CA LEU A 106 -11.65 -11.31 -3.60
C LEU A 106 -11.01 -10.25 -4.51
N LEU A 107 -11.10 -10.39 -5.83
CA LEU A 107 -10.61 -9.38 -6.76
C LEU A 107 -11.39 -8.07 -6.63
N LEU A 108 -12.73 -8.15 -6.60
CA LEU A 108 -13.57 -6.97 -6.43
C LEU A 108 -13.38 -6.30 -5.06
N LEU A 109 -13.29 -7.10 -3.98
CA LEU A 109 -13.00 -6.60 -2.65
C LEU A 109 -11.62 -5.94 -2.58
N GLY A 110 -10.60 -6.55 -3.21
CA GLY A 110 -9.26 -5.99 -3.30
C GLY A 110 -9.27 -4.63 -4.02
N MET A 111 -9.94 -4.53 -5.16
CA MET A 111 -10.07 -3.25 -5.88
C MET A 111 -10.84 -2.19 -5.08
N LEU A 112 -11.93 -2.57 -4.41
CA LEU A 112 -12.68 -1.67 -3.51
C LEU A 112 -11.82 -1.21 -2.34
N TYR A 113 -11.03 -2.13 -1.78
CA TYR A 113 -10.08 -1.82 -0.72
C TYR A 113 -9.00 -0.85 -1.20
N GLY A 114 -8.37 -1.11 -2.36
CA GLY A 114 -7.41 -0.21 -2.98
C GLY A 114 -8.00 1.18 -3.24
N PHE A 115 -9.23 1.25 -3.74
CA PHE A 115 -9.95 2.52 -3.90
C PHE A 115 -10.17 3.24 -2.56
N THR A 116 -10.52 2.50 -1.50
CA THR A 116 -10.70 3.07 -0.15
C THR A 116 -9.38 3.61 0.39
N VAL A 117 -8.29 2.85 0.24
CA VAL A 117 -6.94 3.29 0.63
C VAL A 117 -6.56 4.57 -0.12
N TRP A 118 -6.82 4.64 -1.43
CA TRP A 118 -6.58 5.84 -2.24
C TRP A 118 -7.33 7.06 -1.70
N ILE A 119 -8.61 6.93 -1.33
CA ILE A 119 -9.37 8.04 -0.72
C ILE A 119 -8.73 8.49 0.59
N VAL A 120 -8.35 7.53 1.44
CA VAL A 120 -7.74 7.80 2.75
C VAL A 120 -6.37 8.45 2.61
N THR A 121 -5.57 8.06 1.64
CA THR A 121 -4.26 8.69 1.39
C THR A 121 -4.41 10.05 0.74
N LEU A 122 -5.26 10.18 -0.25
CA LEU A 122 -5.40 11.42 -1.04
C LEU A 122 -6.01 12.57 -0.23
N ILE A 123 -7.11 12.32 0.51
CA ILE A 123 -7.88 13.40 1.14
C ILE A 123 -7.25 13.86 2.46
N PRO A 124 -7.09 12.99 3.50
CA PRO A 124 -6.58 13.45 4.79
C PRO A 124 -5.05 13.47 4.91
N ILE A 125 -4.31 12.74 4.06
CA ILE A 125 -2.87 12.52 4.26
C ILE A 125 -2.03 13.41 3.33
N HIS A 126 -2.33 13.46 2.03
CA HIS A 126 -1.49 14.12 1.03
C HIS A 126 -1.21 15.59 1.36
N LYS A 127 -2.26 16.40 1.51
CA LYS A 127 -2.10 17.84 1.76
C LYS A 127 -1.40 18.17 3.08
N PRO A 128 -1.68 17.53 4.22
CA PRO A 128 -0.96 17.77 5.46
C PRO A 128 0.54 17.46 5.39
N ILE A 129 0.93 16.45 4.61
CA ILE A 129 2.34 16.06 4.46
C ILE A 129 3.07 16.96 3.47
N THR A 130 2.49 17.16 2.27
CA THR A 130 3.15 17.83 1.14
C THR A 130 2.91 19.33 1.09
N GLY A 131 1.86 19.82 1.73
CA GLY A 131 1.38 21.21 1.60
C GLY A 131 0.63 21.47 0.30
N LEU A 132 0.59 20.51 -0.63
CA LEU A 132 -0.06 20.64 -1.94
C LEU A 132 -1.47 20.03 -1.91
N SER A 133 -2.42 20.74 -2.51
CA SER A 133 -3.76 20.17 -2.71
C SER A 133 -3.76 19.25 -3.93
N PRO A 134 -4.24 18.00 -3.82
CA PRO A 134 -4.33 17.12 -4.98
C PRO A 134 -5.27 17.67 -6.08
N TRP A 135 -6.25 18.48 -5.69
CA TRP A 135 -7.24 19.07 -6.62
C TRP A 135 -6.73 20.32 -7.35
N ASN A 136 -5.74 21.02 -6.78
CA ASN A 136 -5.11 22.22 -7.35
C ASN A 136 -3.62 21.96 -7.61
N HIS A 137 -3.32 20.78 -8.16
CA HIS A 137 -1.94 20.37 -8.42
C HIS A 137 -1.38 21.08 -9.66
N PRO A 138 -0.08 21.47 -9.69
CA PRO A 138 0.55 22.13 -10.85
C PRO A 138 0.46 21.32 -12.15
N LEU A 139 0.41 19.99 -12.05
CA LEU A 139 0.26 19.06 -13.18
C LEU A 139 -1.21 18.76 -13.54
N GLY A 140 -2.17 19.50 -12.97
CA GLY A 140 -3.60 19.25 -13.16
C GLY A 140 -4.05 17.94 -12.52
N LYS A 141 -4.92 17.20 -13.21
CA LYS A 141 -5.56 15.98 -12.68
C LYS A 141 -4.72 14.70 -12.85
N TRP A 142 -3.64 14.74 -13.61
CA TRP A 142 -2.88 13.54 -13.95
C TRP A 142 -2.30 12.79 -12.74
N PRO A 143 -1.71 13.45 -11.73
CA PRO A 143 -1.21 12.72 -10.56
C PRO A 143 -2.32 12.02 -9.76
N VAL A 144 -3.52 12.62 -9.71
CA VAL A 144 -4.70 12.01 -9.07
C VAL A 144 -5.12 10.73 -9.79
N VAL A 145 -5.14 10.76 -11.13
CA VAL A 145 -5.49 9.59 -11.96
C VAL A 145 -4.42 8.51 -11.85
N ALA A 146 -3.14 8.87 -11.92
CA ALA A 146 -2.04 7.92 -11.79
C ALA A 146 -2.03 7.24 -10.40
N SER A 147 -2.27 8.01 -9.34
CA SER A 147 -2.40 7.46 -7.98
C SER A 147 -3.60 6.53 -7.85
N LEU A 148 -4.76 6.89 -8.42
CA LEU A 148 -5.93 5.99 -8.45
C LEU A 148 -5.61 4.68 -9.17
N GLU A 149 -4.99 4.73 -10.35
CA GLU A 149 -4.59 3.55 -11.11
C GLU A 149 -3.68 2.66 -10.27
N GLY A 150 -2.65 3.22 -9.65
CA GLY A 150 -1.73 2.49 -8.78
C GLY A 150 -2.43 1.76 -7.64
N HIS A 151 -3.35 2.43 -6.94
CA HIS A 151 -4.09 1.82 -5.84
C HIS A 151 -5.09 0.74 -6.29
N LEU A 152 -5.73 0.91 -7.45
CA LEU A 152 -6.60 -0.14 -8.01
C LEU A 152 -5.80 -1.37 -8.42
N VAL A 153 -4.63 -1.18 -9.03
CA VAL A 153 -3.69 -2.27 -9.36
C VAL A 153 -3.20 -2.95 -8.09
N TYR A 154 -2.79 -2.17 -7.08
CA TYR A 154 -2.41 -2.71 -5.77
C TYR A 154 -3.49 -3.61 -5.19
N GLY A 155 -4.73 -3.14 -5.12
CA GLY A 155 -5.85 -3.89 -4.56
C GLY A 155 -6.19 -5.14 -5.37
N PHE A 156 -6.16 -5.06 -6.71
CA PHE A 156 -6.37 -6.20 -7.59
C PHE A 156 -5.33 -7.31 -7.37
N ILE A 157 -4.04 -6.94 -7.36
CA ILE A 157 -2.93 -7.88 -7.14
C ILE A 157 -2.99 -8.47 -5.72
N LEU A 158 -3.35 -7.67 -4.72
CA LEU A 158 -3.53 -8.14 -3.35
C LEU A 158 -4.61 -9.21 -3.25
N GLY A 159 -5.81 -8.96 -3.82
CA GLY A 159 -6.90 -9.92 -3.86
C GLY A 159 -6.51 -11.21 -4.58
N PHE A 160 -5.81 -11.10 -5.72
CA PHE A 160 -5.33 -12.25 -6.48
C PHE A 160 -4.30 -13.08 -5.70
N THR A 161 -3.34 -12.42 -5.05
CA THR A 161 -2.28 -13.09 -4.28
C THR A 161 -2.87 -13.83 -3.08
N ILE A 162 -3.78 -13.21 -2.34
CA ILE A 162 -4.48 -13.83 -1.21
C ILE A 162 -5.30 -15.03 -1.68
N PHE A 163 -6.06 -14.90 -2.79
CA PHE A 163 -6.79 -16.04 -3.36
C PHE A 163 -5.86 -17.22 -3.64
N THR A 164 -4.71 -16.95 -4.26
CA THR A 164 -3.73 -18.00 -4.60
C THR A 164 -3.24 -18.73 -3.35
N PHE A 165 -2.88 -18.00 -2.29
CA PHE A 165 -2.43 -18.61 -1.04
C PHE A 165 -3.52 -19.44 -0.35
N LEU A 166 -4.75 -18.95 -0.30
CA LEU A 166 -5.87 -19.68 0.31
C LEU A 166 -6.22 -20.98 -0.41
N ASN A 167 -5.90 -21.11 -1.70
CA ASN A 167 -6.17 -22.32 -2.48
C ASN A 167 -4.97 -23.27 -2.65
N THR A 168 -3.80 -22.90 -2.16
CA THR A 168 -2.58 -23.72 -2.23
C THR A 168 -2.13 -24.26 -0.87
N SER A 169 -2.74 -23.83 0.22
CA SER A 169 -2.52 -24.26 1.60
C SER A 169 -3.57 -25.27 2.05
#